data_a82aab42ec04a29287d07dbce5a009dd
#
_entry.id   a82aab42ec04a29287d07dbce5a009dd
#
_cell.length_a   1.000
_cell.length_b   1.000
_cell.length_c   1.000
_cell.angle_alpha   90.00
_cell.angle_beta   90.00
_cell.angle_gamma   90.00
#
_symmetry.space_group_name_H-M   'P 1'
#
loop_
_entity.id
_entity.type
_entity.pdbx_description
1 polymer ?
#
loop_
_entity_poly.entity_id
_entity_poly.type
_entity_poly.pdbx_seq_one_letter_code
_entity_poly.pdbx_strand_id
1 'polypeptide(L)'
;VGYRPPPMFQIIFNEISAAEMSALPTELQLDLLAQFQILPEELDNLDPERFGRIVRDGSVLHRYRAGDYRIYFERAEEGIQIHRVLHKNTVRDFLYRSKLPMVEEDRSLAAKPGFWQLIDEGERARAPH
;
A
#
# COMPACT_ATOMS: atom_id res chain seq x y z
N VAL A 1 30.25 1.66 -25.94
CA VAL A 1 28.84 1.78 -25.61
C VAL A 1 28.36 0.51 -24.94
N GLY A 2 28.25 0.57 -23.65
CA GLY A 2 27.85 -0.58 -22.88
C GLY A 2 26.36 -0.81 -22.85
N TYR A 3 25.97 -2.04 -22.63
CA TYR A 3 24.60 -2.41 -22.35
C TYR A 3 24.21 -1.81 -20.99
N ARG A 4 23.08 -1.13 -20.97
CA ARG A 4 22.53 -0.60 -19.74
C ARG A 4 21.24 -1.38 -19.42
N PRO A 5 21.26 -2.23 -18.37
CA PRO A 5 20.04 -2.97 -18.03
C PRO A 5 18.92 -2.01 -17.64
N PRO A 6 17.66 -2.37 -17.89
CA PRO A 6 16.54 -1.55 -17.44
C PRO A 6 16.56 -1.46 -15.90
N PRO A 7 16.08 -0.35 -15.34
CA PRO A 7 16.00 -0.23 -13.89
C PRO A 7 15.12 -1.34 -13.32
N MET A 8 15.58 -1.95 -12.24
CA MET A 8 14.80 -2.99 -11.58
C MET A 8 13.64 -2.36 -10.83
N PHE A 9 12.48 -2.99 -10.94
CA PHE A 9 11.32 -2.62 -10.13
C PHE A 9 11.64 -2.90 -8.66
N GLN A 10 11.45 -1.90 -7.81
CA GLN A 10 11.74 -2.01 -6.38
C GLN A 10 10.49 -1.88 -5.55
N ILE A 11 10.40 -2.71 -4.52
CA ILE A 11 9.39 -2.59 -3.48
C ILE A 11 10.12 -2.10 -2.24
N ILE A 12 9.85 -0.86 -1.84
CA ILE A 12 10.58 -0.19 -0.76
C ILE A 12 9.71 -0.17 0.49
N PHE A 13 10.27 -0.66 1.60
CA PHE A 13 9.59 -0.65 2.90
C PHE A 13 10.22 0.39 3.82
N ASN A 14 9.40 0.95 4.72
CA ASN A 14 9.91 1.67 5.89
C ASN A 14 10.01 0.69 7.06
N GLU A 15 10.49 1.15 8.21
CA GLU A 15 10.65 0.29 9.39
C GLU A 15 9.33 -0.32 9.85
N ILE A 16 8.25 0.45 9.80
CA ILE A 16 6.94 -0.01 10.27
C ILE A 16 6.35 -1.03 9.29
N SER A 17 6.32 -0.71 8.01
CA SER A 17 5.76 -1.63 7.01
C SER A 17 6.57 -2.90 6.87
N ALA A 18 7.89 -2.83 7.01
CA ALA A 18 8.73 -4.02 7.01
C ALA A 18 8.38 -4.94 8.18
N ALA A 19 8.20 -4.37 9.37
CA ALA A 19 7.80 -5.14 10.55
C ALA A 19 6.41 -5.75 10.37
N GLU A 20 5.47 -4.98 9.84
CA GLU A 20 4.12 -5.47 9.58
C GLU A 20 4.11 -6.63 8.58
N MET A 21 4.88 -6.49 7.50
CA MET A 21 5.02 -7.56 6.51
C MET A 21 5.64 -8.80 7.13
N SER A 22 6.68 -8.63 7.94
CA SER A 22 7.38 -9.76 8.58
C SER A 22 6.51 -10.52 9.58
N ALA A 23 5.48 -9.87 10.12
CA ALA A 23 4.56 -10.50 11.06
C ALA A 23 3.55 -11.41 10.36
N LEU A 24 3.44 -11.35 9.04
CA LEU A 24 2.54 -12.21 8.27
C LEU A 24 3.12 -13.63 8.15
N PRO A 25 2.26 -14.64 7.96
CA PRO A 25 2.74 -15.98 7.64
C PRO A 25 3.66 -15.96 6.41
N THR A 26 4.72 -16.75 6.42
CA THR A 26 5.70 -16.75 5.34
C THR A 26 5.09 -16.99 3.97
N GLU A 27 4.15 -17.90 3.87
CA GLU A 27 3.48 -18.21 2.60
C GLU A 27 2.74 -16.98 2.07
N LEU A 28 2.09 -16.24 2.95
CA LEU A 28 1.37 -15.03 2.56
C LEU A 28 2.35 -13.95 2.13
N GLN A 29 3.48 -13.80 2.83
CA GLN A 29 4.51 -12.84 2.44
C GLN A 29 5.00 -13.10 1.02
N LEU A 30 5.33 -14.35 0.72
CA LEU A 30 5.84 -14.73 -0.60
C LEU A 30 4.79 -14.52 -1.69
N ASP A 31 3.56 -14.87 -1.41
CA ASP A 31 2.46 -14.69 -2.35
C ASP A 31 2.22 -13.21 -2.66
N LEU A 32 2.20 -12.39 -1.62
CA LEU A 32 2.02 -10.95 -1.77
C LEU A 32 3.15 -10.33 -2.60
N LEU A 33 4.39 -10.68 -2.29
CA LEU A 33 5.54 -10.15 -3.03
C LEU A 33 5.54 -10.59 -4.49
N ALA A 34 5.09 -11.83 -4.75
CA ALA A 34 5.00 -12.32 -6.12
C ALA A 34 3.92 -11.59 -6.93
N GLN A 35 2.77 -11.31 -6.32
CA GLN A 35 1.68 -10.63 -6.99
C GLN A 35 1.84 -9.11 -7.05
N PHE A 36 2.68 -8.56 -6.20
CA PHE A 36 2.84 -7.13 -6.04
C PHE A 36 3.94 -6.55 -6.92
N GLN A 37 4.24 -7.21 -8.03
CA GLN A 37 5.23 -6.74 -8.99
C GLN A 37 4.55 -5.99 -10.13
N ILE A 38 4.18 -4.76 -9.83
CA ILE A 38 3.45 -3.92 -10.77
C ILE A 38 4.29 -2.69 -11.06
N LEU A 39 4.48 -2.40 -12.33
CA LEU A 39 5.17 -1.18 -12.71
C LEU A 39 4.31 0.03 -12.36
N PRO A 40 4.90 1.13 -11.87
CA PRO A 40 4.12 2.31 -11.49
C PRO A 40 3.18 2.82 -12.57
N GLU A 41 3.56 2.73 -13.84
CA GLU A 41 2.72 3.18 -14.95
C GLU A 41 1.50 2.30 -15.17
N GLU A 42 1.48 1.09 -14.65
CA GLU A 42 0.35 0.18 -14.80
C GLU A 42 -0.73 0.36 -13.74
N LEU A 43 -0.43 1.14 -12.68
CA LEU A 43 -1.32 1.28 -11.54
C LEU A 43 -2.69 1.86 -11.89
N ASP A 44 -2.78 2.67 -12.94
CA ASP A 44 -4.04 3.30 -13.34
C ASP A 44 -4.95 2.37 -14.13
N ASN A 45 -4.45 1.23 -14.57
CA ASN A 45 -5.18 0.28 -15.40
C ASN A 45 -5.53 -1.03 -14.69
N LEU A 46 -5.45 -1.03 -13.36
CA LEU A 46 -5.68 -2.22 -12.58
C LEU A 46 -7.12 -2.32 -12.08
N ASP A 47 -7.52 -3.55 -11.73
CA ASP A 47 -8.84 -3.84 -11.18
C ASP A 47 -9.10 -3.00 -9.92
N PRO A 48 -10.17 -2.17 -9.87
CA PRO A 48 -10.47 -1.32 -8.72
C PRO A 48 -10.75 -2.07 -7.42
N GLU A 49 -11.20 -3.33 -7.49
CA GLU A 49 -11.40 -4.14 -6.29
C GLU A 49 -10.07 -4.51 -5.65
N ARG A 50 -9.06 -4.77 -6.47
CA ARG A 50 -7.74 -5.15 -6.02
C ARG A 50 -6.88 -3.96 -5.69
N PHE A 51 -6.95 -2.92 -6.53
CA PHE A 51 -6.12 -1.73 -6.42
C PHE A 51 -7.00 -0.49 -6.41
N GLY A 52 -7.04 0.19 -5.29
CA GLY A 52 -7.79 1.43 -5.15
C GLY A 52 -6.88 2.63 -4.97
N ARG A 53 -7.48 3.81 -4.98
CA ARG A 53 -6.77 5.07 -4.78
C ARG A 53 -7.49 5.91 -3.74
N ILE A 54 -6.68 6.53 -2.88
CA ILE A 54 -7.16 7.43 -1.84
C ILE A 54 -6.41 8.74 -2.00
N VAL A 55 -7.12 9.84 -2.24
CA VAL A 55 -6.49 11.12 -2.55
C VAL A 55 -6.54 12.04 -1.34
N ARG A 56 -5.40 12.71 -1.05
CA ARG A 56 -5.31 13.75 -0.02
C ARG A 56 -4.38 14.85 -0.52
N ASP A 57 -4.90 16.06 -0.63
CA ASP A 57 -4.11 17.25 -0.97
C ASP A 57 -3.23 17.08 -2.21
N GLY A 58 -3.79 16.47 -3.25
CA GLY A 58 -3.07 16.24 -4.50
C GLY A 58 -2.17 15.02 -4.51
N SER A 59 -1.97 14.36 -3.37
CA SER A 59 -1.20 13.12 -3.29
C SER A 59 -2.13 11.92 -3.47
N VAL A 60 -1.64 10.91 -4.17
CA VAL A 60 -2.39 9.67 -4.41
C VAL A 60 -1.77 8.53 -3.63
N LEU A 61 -2.54 8.00 -2.70
CA LEU A 61 -2.17 6.78 -1.98
C LEU A 61 -2.88 5.61 -2.65
N HIS A 62 -2.13 4.59 -3.00
CA HIS A 62 -2.69 3.39 -3.60
C HIS A 62 -2.97 2.34 -2.53
N ARG A 63 -3.99 1.55 -2.75
CA ARG A 63 -4.36 0.44 -1.88
C ARG A 63 -4.35 -0.86 -2.67
N TYR A 64 -3.68 -1.88 -2.13
CA TYR A 64 -3.77 -3.24 -2.65
C TYR A 64 -4.49 -4.11 -1.61
N ARG A 65 -5.52 -4.81 -2.05
CA ARG A 65 -6.27 -5.73 -1.21
C ARG A 65 -5.72 -7.14 -1.39
N ALA A 66 -5.27 -7.74 -0.30
CA ALA A 66 -4.79 -9.11 -0.28
C ALA A 66 -5.50 -9.87 0.85
N GLY A 67 -6.64 -10.47 0.52
CA GLY A 67 -7.44 -11.18 1.51
C GLY A 67 -7.85 -10.26 2.65
N ASP A 68 -7.38 -10.57 3.85
CA ASP A 68 -7.70 -9.81 5.06
C ASP A 68 -6.79 -8.61 5.28
N TYR A 69 -5.88 -8.34 4.36
CA TYR A 69 -4.90 -7.27 4.52
C TYR A 69 -5.08 -6.18 3.47
N ARG A 70 -4.65 -4.97 3.84
CA ARG A 70 -4.65 -3.80 2.98
C ARG A 70 -3.24 -3.24 2.97
N ILE A 71 -2.65 -3.12 1.80
CA ILE A 71 -1.31 -2.57 1.63
C ILE A 71 -1.46 -1.18 1.04
N TYR A 72 -0.99 -0.17 1.76
CA TYR A 72 -1.07 1.23 1.33
C TYR A 72 0.32 1.68 0.89
N PHE A 73 0.39 2.18 -0.34
CA PHE A 73 1.66 2.51 -0.97
C PHE A 73 1.55 3.71 -1.91
N GLU A 74 2.68 4.29 -2.23
CA GLU A 74 2.78 5.36 -3.21
C GLU A 74 3.75 4.97 -4.32
N ARG A 75 3.62 5.63 -5.47
CA ARG A 75 4.58 5.49 -6.55
C ARG A 75 5.93 6.04 -6.11
N ALA A 76 6.99 5.35 -6.49
CA ALA A 76 8.36 5.79 -6.34
C ALA A 76 9.02 5.81 -7.72
N GLU A 77 10.16 6.47 -7.83
CA GLU A 77 10.86 6.62 -9.10
C GLU A 77 11.18 5.27 -9.75
N GLU A 78 11.59 4.29 -8.96
CA GLU A 78 12.00 2.98 -9.45
C GLU A 78 11.05 1.85 -9.06
N GLY A 79 9.87 2.17 -8.55
CA GLY A 79 8.94 1.15 -8.10
C GLY A 79 7.83 1.72 -7.24
N ILE A 80 7.65 1.15 -6.08
CA ILE A 80 6.63 1.59 -5.12
C ILE A 80 7.21 1.65 -3.72
N GLN A 81 6.66 2.55 -2.92
CA GLN A 81 7.01 2.65 -1.51
C GLN A 81 5.82 2.26 -0.65
N ILE A 82 5.97 1.23 0.15
CA ILE A 82 4.91 0.73 1.02
C ILE A 82 4.95 1.47 2.34
N HIS A 83 3.86 2.16 2.65
CA HIS A 83 3.73 2.92 3.90
C HIS A 83 3.23 2.06 5.04
N ARG A 84 2.17 1.31 4.84
CA ARG A 84 1.59 0.46 5.87
C ARG A 84 1.02 -0.83 5.29
N VAL A 85 1.09 -1.89 6.08
CA VAL A 85 0.41 -3.17 5.81
C VAL A 85 -0.55 -3.39 6.98
N LEU A 86 -1.84 -3.20 6.76
CA LEU A 86 -2.83 -3.21 7.82
C LEU A 86 -3.81 -4.38 7.68
N HIS A 87 -4.19 -4.96 8.80
CA HIS A 87 -5.26 -5.94 8.80
C HIS A 87 -6.61 -5.24 8.61
N LYS A 88 -7.56 -5.92 7.95
CA LYS A 88 -8.89 -5.35 7.70
C LYS A 88 -9.59 -4.86 8.97
N ASN A 89 -9.36 -5.51 10.10
CA ASN A 89 -9.99 -5.10 11.35
C ASN A 89 -9.47 -3.74 11.83
N THR A 90 -8.18 -3.48 11.67
CA THR A 90 -7.61 -2.17 12.00
C THR A 90 -8.23 -1.08 11.13
N VAL A 91 -8.39 -1.36 9.83
CA VAL A 91 -9.00 -0.41 8.90
C VAL A 91 -10.47 -0.16 9.27
N ARG A 92 -11.20 -1.21 9.58
CA ARG A 92 -12.63 -1.12 9.93
C ARG A 92 -12.90 -0.34 11.20
N ASP A 93 -11.92 -0.25 12.11
CA ASP A 93 -12.05 0.56 13.32
C ASP A 93 -12.29 2.03 13.02
N PHE A 94 -11.92 2.50 11.82
CA PHE A 94 -12.16 3.87 11.39
C PHE A 94 -13.49 4.04 10.65
N LEU A 95 -14.24 2.97 10.43
CA LEU A 95 -15.43 3.00 9.57
C LEU A 95 -16.70 2.81 10.40
N TYR A 96 -17.74 3.51 9.98
CA TYR A 96 -19.06 3.41 10.58
C TYR A 96 -19.73 2.08 10.29
N ARG A 97 -19.48 1.54 9.09
CA ARG A 97 -20.11 0.31 8.61
C ARG A 97 -19.04 -0.70 8.25
N SER A 98 -19.27 -1.94 8.66
CA SER A 98 -18.44 -3.06 8.19
C SER A 98 -18.93 -3.53 6.82
N LYS A 99 -18.06 -4.23 6.10
CA LYS A 99 -18.37 -4.85 4.79
C LYS A 99 -18.79 -3.85 3.71
N LEU A 100 -18.11 -2.71 3.66
CA LEU A 100 -18.29 -1.78 2.56
C LEU A 100 -17.62 -2.32 1.30
N PRO A 101 -18.18 -2.02 0.11
CA PRO A 101 -17.43 -2.21 -1.13
C PRO A 101 -16.11 -1.47 -1.07
N MET A 102 -15.08 -1.98 -1.75
CA MET A 102 -13.73 -1.42 -1.62
C MET A 102 -13.66 0.07 -2.00
N VAL A 103 -14.39 0.49 -3.02
CA VAL A 103 -14.40 1.90 -3.43
C VAL A 103 -14.97 2.78 -2.32
N GLU A 104 -16.02 2.32 -1.64
CA GLU A 104 -16.63 3.07 -0.53
C GLU A 104 -15.74 3.03 0.71
N GLU A 105 -15.06 1.93 0.98
CA GLU A 105 -14.10 1.85 2.06
C GLU A 105 -12.99 2.89 1.84
N ASP A 106 -12.40 2.93 0.66
CA ASP A 106 -11.35 3.89 0.33
C ASP A 106 -11.84 5.33 0.50
N ARG A 107 -13.03 5.62 0.00
CA ARG A 107 -13.61 6.96 0.10
C ARG A 107 -13.86 7.37 1.56
N SER A 108 -14.35 6.45 2.37
CA SER A 108 -14.61 6.70 3.79
C SER A 108 -13.31 6.95 4.54
N LEU A 109 -12.27 6.18 4.23
CA LEU A 109 -10.96 6.36 4.88
C LEU A 109 -10.33 7.70 4.53
N ALA A 110 -10.54 8.20 3.31
CA ALA A 110 -9.99 9.48 2.89
C ALA A 110 -10.44 10.64 3.78
N ALA A 111 -11.59 10.51 4.44
CA ALA A 111 -12.14 11.52 5.33
C ALA A 111 -11.77 11.30 6.80
N LYS A 112 -10.95 10.31 7.13
CA LYS A 112 -10.62 9.94 8.52
C LYS A 112 -9.22 10.37 8.89
N PRO A 113 -9.07 11.38 9.79
CA PRO A 113 -7.73 11.81 10.23
C PRO A 113 -6.91 10.69 10.86
N GLY A 114 -7.57 9.79 11.60
CA GLY A 114 -6.88 8.66 12.24
C GLY A 114 -6.24 7.70 11.23
N PHE A 115 -6.89 7.47 10.10
CA PHE A 115 -6.32 6.66 9.04
C PHE A 115 -5.06 7.33 8.48
N TRP A 116 -5.15 8.62 8.15
CA TRP A 116 -4.00 9.34 7.61
C TRP A 116 -2.85 9.42 8.59
N GLN A 117 -3.16 9.45 9.89
CA GLN A 117 -2.13 9.41 10.92
C GLN A 117 -1.29 8.14 10.82
N LEU A 118 -1.93 6.98 10.59
CA LEU A 118 -1.22 5.72 10.39
C LEU A 118 -0.32 5.76 9.15
N ILE A 119 -0.83 6.33 8.06
CA ILE A 119 -0.06 6.45 6.82
C ILE A 119 1.14 7.38 7.03
N ASP A 120 0.93 8.52 7.68
CA ASP A 120 1.99 9.49 7.95
C ASP A 120 3.05 8.93 8.90
N GLU A 121 2.67 8.09 9.85
CA GLU A 121 3.62 7.39 10.71
C GLU A 121 4.55 6.49 9.89
N GLY A 122 3.98 5.76 8.93
CA GLY A 122 4.76 4.93 8.02
C GLY A 122 5.73 5.77 7.20
N GLU A 123 5.26 6.89 6.67
CA GLU A 123 6.11 7.78 5.88
C GLU A 123 7.27 8.35 6.70
N ARG A 124 7.01 8.72 7.95
CA ARG A 124 8.05 9.25 8.84
C ARG A 124 9.04 8.19 9.32
N ALA A 125 8.67 6.93 9.24
CA ALA A 125 9.49 5.81 9.72
C ALA A 125 10.48 5.32 8.65
N ARG A 126 10.85 6.16 7.69
CA ARG A 126 11.84 5.80 6.70
C ARG A 126 13.15 5.48 7.39
N ALA A 127 13.78 4.38 6.94
CA ALA A 127 15.06 4.01 7.48
C ALA A 127 16.07 5.15 7.24
N PRO A 128 16.84 5.55 8.25
CA PRO A 128 17.88 6.55 8.04
C PRO A 128 18.95 5.99 7.10
N HIS A 129 19.47 6.85 6.30
CA HIS A 129 20.53 6.51 5.35
C HIS A 129 21.91 6.62 5.97
#